data_b30c7fb9d2fb757350a81c10b930573b
#
_entry.id   b30c7fb9d2fb757350a81c10b930573b
#
_cell.length_a   1.000
_cell.length_b   1.000
_cell.length_c   1.000
_cell.angle_alpha   90.00
_cell.angle_beta   90.00
_cell.angle_gamma   90.00
#
_symmetry.space_group_name_H-M   'P 1'
#
loop_
_entity.id
_entity.type
_entity.pdbx_description
1 polymer ?
#
loop_
_entity_poly.entity_id
_entity_poly.type
_entity_poly.pdbx_seq_one_letter_code
_entity_poly.pdbx_strand_id
1 'polypeptide(L)'
;MDDLPLTTRFTLGPTITPEQRAFLDRHGFILFAGVARPDEVAMLAEEIERVEAEWLAAGRRRVFGIPLFIGRDHTGRPFIQRLAFTSVFSERMRTFVHDARFLPILDLIGTDARVGDREKDGLVVNRYLNVRGSVHPRLGWHTDGLRDLFYGRMPQPMLNIGLHLDRCAPANGGLRLIPGSHLQGFFSMCFRKPYFVWHRADPAEHCVETEPGDLTVHDGRLWHRVARSTLSGAASLRRSMYLPYLTGPYEPKSEASPTPAYHRVGEWLRSRGER
;
A
#
# COMPACT_ATOMS: atom_id res chain seq x y z
N MET A 1 -27.37 -0.60 -15.28
CA MET A 1 -26.42 0.42 -14.75
C MET A 1 -25.37 0.61 -15.82
N ASP A 2 -25.18 1.85 -16.26
CA ASP A 2 -24.16 2.17 -17.25
C ASP A 2 -22.77 1.81 -16.70
N ASP A 3 -21.90 1.36 -17.58
CA ASP A 3 -20.55 0.92 -17.21
C ASP A 3 -19.67 2.15 -16.95
N LEU A 4 -19.52 2.52 -15.67
CA LEU A 4 -18.72 3.66 -15.30
C LEU A 4 -17.25 3.44 -15.71
N PRO A 5 -16.56 4.46 -16.24
CA PRO A 5 -15.16 4.36 -16.63
C PRO A 5 -14.27 4.07 -15.40
N LEU A 6 -13.18 3.32 -15.62
CA LEU A 6 -12.20 2.97 -14.57
C LEU A 6 -11.54 4.20 -13.93
N THR A 7 -11.65 5.37 -14.57
CA THR A 7 -11.16 6.66 -14.06
C THR A 7 -12.17 7.38 -13.16
N THR A 8 -13.32 6.76 -12.87
CA THR A 8 -14.35 7.35 -12.00
C THR A 8 -13.78 7.65 -10.62
N ARG A 9 -14.05 8.86 -10.15
CA ARG A 9 -13.65 9.37 -8.84
C ARG A 9 -14.91 9.57 -8.01
N PHE A 10 -15.09 8.76 -7.01
CA PHE A 10 -16.25 8.82 -6.11
C PHE A 10 -16.02 9.79 -4.94
N THR A 11 -17.10 10.20 -4.31
CA THR A 11 -17.06 10.90 -3.00
C THR A 11 -17.34 9.88 -1.90
N LEU A 12 -16.49 9.83 -0.88
CA LEU A 12 -16.76 9.01 0.30
C LEU A 12 -17.80 9.72 1.17
N GLY A 13 -18.96 9.10 1.30
CA GLY A 13 -20.05 9.57 2.15
C GLY A 13 -20.16 8.80 3.46
N PRO A 14 -21.19 9.08 4.27
CA PRO A 14 -21.43 8.37 5.53
C PRO A 14 -21.82 6.89 5.34
N THR A 15 -22.18 6.49 4.12
CA THR A 15 -22.47 5.13 3.71
C THR A 15 -21.93 4.86 2.32
N ILE A 16 -21.61 3.61 2.03
CA ILE A 16 -21.25 3.18 0.66
C ILE A 16 -22.53 3.02 -0.16
N THR A 17 -22.59 3.69 -1.31
CA THR A 17 -23.75 3.58 -2.21
C THR A 17 -23.75 2.23 -2.95
N PRO A 18 -24.94 1.77 -3.42
CA PRO A 18 -25.00 0.57 -4.27
C PRO A 18 -24.12 0.65 -5.52
N GLU A 19 -23.99 1.84 -6.12
CA GLU A 19 -23.13 2.07 -7.28
C GLU A 19 -21.64 1.91 -6.95
N GLN A 20 -21.19 2.48 -5.83
CA GLN A 20 -19.82 2.33 -5.35
C GLN A 20 -19.48 0.87 -5.04
N ARG A 21 -20.41 0.14 -4.40
CA ARG A 21 -20.25 -1.29 -4.14
C ARG A 21 -20.17 -2.08 -5.45
N ALA A 22 -21.08 -1.86 -6.37
CA ALA A 22 -21.10 -2.55 -7.65
C ALA A 22 -19.82 -2.30 -8.47
N PHE A 23 -19.26 -1.08 -8.40
CA PHE A 23 -17.99 -0.73 -9.02
C PHE A 23 -16.83 -1.51 -8.40
N LEU A 24 -16.74 -1.53 -7.06
CA LEU A 24 -15.71 -2.30 -6.35
C LEU A 24 -15.84 -3.80 -6.63
N ASP A 25 -17.05 -4.37 -6.55
CA ASP A 25 -17.32 -5.79 -6.77
C ASP A 25 -16.96 -6.22 -8.20
N ARG A 26 -17.14 -5.33 -9.19
CA ARG A 26 -16.82 -5.60 -10.58
C ARG A 26 -15.33 -5.46 -10.89
N HIS A 27 -14.69 -4.40 -10.40
CA HIS A 27 -13.34 -4.03 -10.79
C HIS A 27 -12.26 -4.40 -9.76
N GLY A 28 -12.66 -4.67 -8.50
CA GLY A 28 -11.77 -4.98 -7.40
C GLY A 28 -11.05 -3.78 -6.80
N PHE A 29 -11.38 -2.57 -7.23
CA PHE A 29 -10.87 -1.32 -6.66
C PHE A 29 -11.88 -0.19 -6.81
N ILE A 30 -11.72 0.85 -6.01
CA ILE A 30 -12.46 2.10 -6.08
C ILE A 30 -11.56 3.26 -5.64
N LEU A 31 -11.76 4.45 -6.23
CA LEU A 31 -11.07 5.68 -5.89
C LEU A 31 -12.06 6.68 -5.31
N PHE A 32 -11.77 7.16 -4.11
CA PHE A 32 -12.47 8.27 -3.46
C PHE A 32 -11.62 9.52 -3.52
N ALA A 33 -12.18 10.61 -4.05
CA ALA A 33 -11.48 11.87 -4.24
C ALA A 33 -11.45 12.71 -2.95
N GLY A 34 -10.30 13.28 -2.61
CA GLY A 34 -10.16 14.31 -1.59
C GLY A 34 -10.62 13.90 -0.19
N VAL A 35 -10.41 12.64 0.20
CA VAL A 35 -10.81 12.11 1.52
C VAL A 35 -10.02 12.77 2.65
N ALA A 36 -8.72 13.02 2.45
CA ALA A 36 -7.91 13.82 3.35
C ALA A 36 -7.84 15.27 2.87
N ARG A 37 -8.03 16.22 3.78
CA ARG A 37 -7.90 17.64 3.51
C ARG A 37 -6.40 18.01 3.34
N PRO A 38 -6.09 19.15 2.67
CA PRO A 38 -4.71 19.58 2.49
C PRO A 38 -3.92 19.74 3.80
N ASP A 39 -4.54 20.22 4.87
CA ASP A 39 -3.93 20.33 6.20
C ASP A 39 -3.61 18.96 6.81
N GLU A 40 -4.47 17.97 6.61
CA GLU A 40 -4.24 16.59 7.05
C GLU A 40 -3.10 15.94 6.25
N VAL A 41 -3.06 16.15 4.93
CA VAL A 41 -1.96 15.67 4.08
C VAL A 41 -0.62 16.26 4.53
N ALA A 42 -0.57 17.56 4.81
CA ALA A 42 0.62 18.23 5.33
C ALA A 42 1.05 17.67 6.69
N MET A 43 0.12 17.53 7.63
CA MET A 43 0.35 16.95 8.95
C MET A 43 0.90 15.52 8.86
N LEU A 44 0.32 14.68 7.98
CA LEU A 44 0.78 13.30 7.79
C LEU A 44 2.19 13.26 7.18
N ALA A 45 2.52 14.18 6.27
CA ALA A 45 3.85 14.30 5.70
C ALA A 45 4.89 14.67 6.77
N GLU A 46 4.59 15.63 7.65
CA GLU A 46 5.44 16.01 8.80
C GLU A 46 5.65 14.84 9.76
N GLU A 47 4.60 14.09 10.08
CA GLU A 47 4.69 12.91 10.95
C GLU A 47 5.56 11.80 10.34
N ILE A 48 5.52 11.60 9.03
CA ILE A 48 6.40 10.65 8.33
C ILE A 48 7.87 11.05 8.54
N GLU A 49 8.20 12.33 8.36
CA GLU A 49 9.55 12.85 8.51
C GLU A 49 10.02 12.76 9.97
N ARG A 50 9.15 13.05 10.94
CA ARG A 50 9.45 12.89 12.37
C ARG A 50 9.78 11.44 12.74
N VAL A 51 8.90 10.50 12.36
CA VAL A 51 9.10 9.07 12.63
C VAL A 51 10.37 8.55 11.95
N GLU A 52 10.65 8.96 10.73
CA GLU A 52 11.88 8.62 10.03
C GLU A 52 13.12 9.12 10.77
N ALA A 53 13.14 10.38 11.17
CA ALA A 53 14.27 10.98 11.87
C ALA A 53 14.57 10.25 13.19
N GLU A 54 13.54 9.91 13.97
CA GLU A 54 13.67 9.14 15.20
C GLU A 54 14.22 7.73 14.94
N TRP A 55 13.72 7.04 13.90
CA TRP A 55 14.16 5.69 13.58
C TRP A 55 15.58 5.65 13.03
N LEU A 56 15.97 6.64 12.22
CA LEU A 56 17.36 6.76 11.73
C LEU A 56 18.32 7.08 12.87
N ALA A 57 17.97 8.00 13.79
CA ALA A 57 18.78 8.34 14.95
C ALA A 57 18.95 7.14 15.90
N ALA A 58 17.89 6.33 16.06
CA ALA A 58 17.93 5.10 16.85
C ALA A 58 18.63 3.92 16.15
N GLY A 59 19.08 4.09 14.89
CA GLY A 59 19.67 3.02 14.10
C GLY A 59 18.71 1.86 13.81
N ARG A 60 17.38 2.12 13.84
CA ARG A 60 16.36 1.09 13.66
C ARG A 60 16.43 0.50 12.26
N ARG A 61 16.43 -0.83 12.15
CA ARG A 61 16.48 -1.57 10.88
C ARG A 61 15.20 -2.34 10.58
N ARG A 62 14.38 -2.60 11.59
CA ARG A 62 13.11 -3.32 11.48
C ARG A 62 12.13 -2.84 12.55
N VAL A 63 10.84 -3.06 12.30
CA VAL A 63 9.74 -2.81 13.23
C VAL A 63 8.87 -4.06 13.26
N PHE A 64 8.66 -4.65 14.44
CA PHE A 64 7.87 -5.86 14.65
C PHE A 64 8.22 -6.99 13.66
N GLY A 65 9.52 -7.20 13.45
CA GLY A 65 10.04 -8.18 12.50
C GLY A 65 10.04 -7.74 11.02
N ILE A 66 9.40 -6.63 10.65
CA ILE A 66 9.35 -6.14 9.27
C ILE A 66 10.55 -5.23 9.00
N PRO A 67 11.40 -5.54 7.98
CA PRO A 67 12.54 -4.71 7.62
C PRO A 67 12.13 -3.32 7.11
N LEU A 68 12.89 -2.30 7.50
CA LEU A 68 12.82 -0.98 6.88
C LEU A 68 13.62 -0.98 5.58
N PHE A 69 13.13 -0.32 4.54
CA PHE A 69 13.85 -0.17 3.29
C PHE A 69 14.60 1.16 3.32
N ILE A 70 15.87 1.10 3.71
CA ILE A 70 16.70 2.30 3.88
C ILE A 70 17.60 2.43 2.66
N GLY A 71 17.29 3.39 1.82
CA GLY A 71 18.09 3.82 0.67
C GLY A 71 18.70 5.20 0.90
N ARG A 72 18.92 5.91 -0.20
CA ARG A 72 19.39 7.32 -0.18
C ARG A 72 18.41 8.18 -0.95
N ASP A 73 18.25 9.43 -0.50
CA ASP A 73 17.49 10.45 -1.22
C ASP A 73 18.30 11.06 -2.38
N HIS A 74 17.75 12.06 -3.05
CA HIS A 74 18.39 12.76 -4.15
C HIS A 74 19.61 13.60 -3.73
N THR A 75 19.79 13.84 -2.43
CA THR A 75 20.95 14.53 -1.85
C THR A 75 22.01 13.54 -1.34
N GLY A 76 21.74 12.24 -1.39
CA GLY A 76 22.60 11.18 -0.87
C GLY A 76 22.42 10.87 0.62
N ARG A 77 21.47 11.49 1.31
CA ARG A 77 21.20 11.25 2.73
C ARG A 77 20.45 9.93 2.92
N PRO A 78 20.63 9.23 4.07
CA PRO A 78 19.79 8.09 4.41
C PRO A 78 18.31 8.44 4.36
N PHE A 79 17.51 7.58 3.76
CA PHE A 79 16.10 7.82 3.50
C PHE A 79 15.33 6.51 3.61
N ILE A 80 14.37 6.44 4.53
CA ILE A 80 13.56 5.22 4.71
C ILE A 80 12.43 5.24 3.67
N GLN A 81 12.53 4.37 2.69
CA GLN A 81 11.58 4.29 1.59
C GLN A 81 10.33 3.46 1.91
N ARG A 82 10.38 2.60 2.93
CA ARG A 82 9.24 1.85 3.42
C ARG A 82 9.29 1.75 4.94
N LEU A 83 8.29 2.35 5.59
CA LEU A 83 8.08 2.34 7.03
C LEU A 83 6.83 1.49 7.32
N ALA A 84 6.93 0.51 8.21
CA ALA A 84 5.80 -0.34 8.63
C ALA A 84 5.31 0.05 10.02
N PHE A 85 4.04 -0.20 10.34
CA PHE A 85 3.42 0.04 11.65
C PHE A 85 3.47 1.49 12.12
N THR A 86 3.47 2.46 11.21
CA THR A 86 3.68 3.88 11.57
C THR A 86 2.58 4.45 12.47
N SER A 87 1.33 3.94 12.42
CA SER A 87 0.25 4.32 13.33
C SER A 87 0.53 3.94 14.80
N VAL A 88 1.40 2.95 15.04
CA VAL A 88 1.81 2.57 16.41
C VAL A 88 2.80 3.58 17.00
N PHE A 89 3.54 4.30 16.16
CA PHE A 89 4.59 5.25 16.55
C PHE A 89 4.21 6.71 16.34
N SER A 90 3.01 6.98 15.84
CA SER A 90 2.45 8.32 15.69
C SER A 90 0.98 8.33 16.08
N GLU A 91 0.69 9.04 17.17
CA GLU A 91 -0.70 9.24 17.63
C GLU A 91 -1.54 9.98 16.59
N ARG A 92 -0.94 10.96 15.88
CA ARG A 92 -1.64 11.70 14.82
C ARG A 92 -2.03 10.79 13.66
N MET A 93 -1.12 9.90 13.21
CA MET A 93 -1.44 8.91 12.19
C MET A 93 -2.51 7.93 12.67
N ARG A 94 -2.42 7.48 13.93
CA ARG A 94 -3.39 6.57 14.53
C ARG A 94 -4.78 7.22 14.57
N THR A 95 -4.88 8.43 15.07
CA THR A 95 -6.14 9.18 15.12
C THR A 95 -6.72 9.37 13.72
N PHE A 96 -5.89 9.70 12.73
CA PHE A 96 -6.34 9.87 11.34
C PHE A 96 -6.92 8.57 10.76
N VAL A 97 -6.22 7.44 10.87
CA VAL A 97 -6.69 6.19 10.25
C VAL A 97 -7.89 5.55 10.97
N HIS A 98 -8.18 5.97 12.19
CA HIS A 98 -9.37 5.59 12.97
C HIS A 98 -10.49 6.64 12.94
N ASP A 99 -10.37 7.67 12.10
CA ASP A 99 -11.43 8.67 11.95
C ASP A 99 -12.73 8.01 11.45
N ALA A 100 -13.86 8.48 11.98
CA ALA A 100 -15.18 7.92 11.69
C ALA A 100 -15.54 7.97 10.18
N ARG A 101 -14.93 8.87 9.40
CA ARG A 101 -15.12 8.93 7.94
C ARG A 101 -14.78 7.63 7.22
N PHE A 102 -13.91 6.77 7.80
CA PHE A 102 -13.49 5.50 7.21
C PHE A 102 -14.37 4.30 7.59
N LEU A 103 -15.27 4.45 8.57
CA LEU A 103 -16.16 3.36 9.01
C LEU A 103 -16.98 2.72 7.87
N PRO A 104 -17.54 3.49 6.90
CA PRO A 104 -18.29 2.88 5.80
C PRO A 104 -17.48 1.90 4.95
N ILE A 105 -16.15 2.04 4.92
CA ILE A 105 -15.27 1.14 4.15
C ILE A 105 -15.17 -0.23 4.83
N LEU A 106 -15.24 -0.31 6.17
CA LEU A 106 -15.23 -1.59 6.89
C LEU A 106 -16.43 -2.45 6.50
N ASP A 107 -17.59 -1.84 6.26
CA ASP A 107 -18.82 -2.54 5.87
C ASP A 107 -18.71 -3.25 4.50
N LEU A 108 -17.66 -2.90 3.71
CA LEU A 108 -17.43 -3.51 2.39
C LEU A 108 -16.95 -4.96 2.48
N ILE A 109 -16.31 -5.39 3.59
CA ILE A 109 -15.72 -6.73 3.71
C ILE A 109 -16.45 -7.66 4.69
N GLY A 110 -17.25 -7.17 5.60
CA GLY A 110 -18.03 -8.01 6.52
C GLY A 110 -18.09 -7.48 7.95
N THR A 111 -18.88 -8.16 8.77
CA THR A 111 -19.21 -7.74 10.13
C THR A 111 -18.06 -7.90 11.14
N ASP A 112 -17.07 -8.73 10.84
CA ASP A 112 -15.86 -8.94 11.64
C ASP A 112 -14.66 -8.12 11.14
N ALA A 113 -14.92 -7.18 10.23
CA ALA A 113 -13.91 -6.30 9.68
C ALA A 113 -13.30 -5.38 10.74
N ARG A 114 -11.98 -5.21 10.65
CA ARG A 114 -11.24 -4.31 11.54
C ARG A 114 -10.05 -3.67 10.84
N VAL A 115 -9.59 -2.59 11.43
CA VAL A 115 -8.35 -1.90 11.05
C VAL A 115 -7.16 -2.74 11.51
N GLY A 116 -6.26 -3.10 10.61
CA GLY A 116 -5.11 -3.95 10.89
C GLY A 116 -3.86 -3.18 11.34
N ASP A 117 -3.95 -2.43 12.44
CA ASP A 117 -2.84 -1.61 12.95
C ASP A 117 -1.59 -2.41 13.32
N ARG A 118 -1.77 -3.59 13.88
CA ARG A 118 -0.69 -4.47 14.36
C ARG A 118 -0.63 -5.80 13.62
N GLU A 119 -1.52 -6.04 12.68
CA GLU A 119 -1.54 -7.25 11.87
C GLU A 119 -0.90 -7.00 10.51
N LYS A 120 -0.40 -8.06 9.88
CA LYS A 120 0.36 -7.99 8.61
C LYS A 120 1.55 -7.02 8.76
N ASP A 121 1.51 -5.86 8.15
CA ASP A 121 2.55 -4.83 8.22
C ASP A 121 2.03 -3.52 8.84
N GLY A 122 0.78 -3.52 9.34
CA GLY A 122 0.12 -2.34 9.92
C GLY A 122 -0.03 -1.20 8.90
N LEU A 123 -0.04 0.03 9.38
CA LEU A 123 0.03 1.21 8.51
C LEU A 123 1.43 1.30 7.91
N VAL A 124 1.51 1.12 6.60
CA VAL A 124 2.75 1.17 5.82
C VAL A 124 2.82 2.50 5.06
N VAL A 125 3.89 3.25 5.28
CA VAL A 125 4.24 4.39 4.43
C VAL A 125 5.22 3.90 3.37
N ASN A 126 4.87 4.08 2.09
CA ASN A 126 5.75 3.85 0.97
C ASN A 126 6.19 5.18 0.36
N ARG A 127 7.49 5.33 0.13
CA ARG A 127 8.09 6.49 -0.50
C ARG A 127 8.91 6.01 -1.70
N TYR A 128 8.30 6.06 -2.88
CA TYR A 128 8.96 5.66 -4.12
C TYR A 128 9.78 6.82 -4.65
N LEU A 129 11.05 6.56 -4.93
CA LEU A 129 11.99 7.57 -5.38
C LEU A 129 12.89 6.99 -6.48
N ASN A 130 13.04 7.69 -7.61
CA ASN A 130 13.88 7.26 -8.73
C ASN A 130 15.20 8.03 -8.73
N VAL A 131 16.16 7.55 -7.91
CA VAL A 131 17.51 8.08 -7.79
C VAL A 131 18.52 6.95 -7.69
N ARG A 132 19.80 7.26 -7.88
CA ARG A 132 20.88 6.33 -7.57
C ARG A 132 20.92 6.07 -6.06
N GLY A 133 20.91 4.80 -5.66
CA GLY A 133 20.84 4.42 -4.25
C GLY A 133 19.43 4.24 -3.70
N SER A 134 18.40 4.39 -4.54
CA SER A 134 17.03 3.97 -4.20
C SER A 134 16.95 2.45 -4.13
N VAL A 135 16.42 1.93 -3.03
CA VAL A 135 16.16 0.49 -2.82
C VAL A 135 14.69 0.11 -3.05
N HIS A 136 13.82 1.12 -3.26
CA HIS A 136 12.38 0.94 -3.47
C HIS A 136 11.81 1.89 -4.53
N PRO A 137 12.34 1.87 -5.79
CA PRO A 137 11.85 2.75 -6.85
C PRO A 137 10.55 2.27 -7.50
N ARG A 138 10.16 1.03 -7.26
CA ARG A 138 8.99 0.32 -7.82
C ARG A 138 8.63 -0.89 -6.98
N LEU A 139 7.45 -1.46 -7.23
CA LEU A 139 7.03 -2.73 -6.63
C LEU A 139 6.48 -3.64 -7.73
N GLY A 140 6.92 -4.90 -7.77
CA GLY A 140 6.50 -5.88 -8.77
C GLY A 140 5.05 -6.33 -8.58
N TRP A 141 4.52 -7.06 -9.56
CA TRP A 141 3.18 -7.61 -9.52
C TRP A 141 2.98 -8.51 -8.31
N HIS A 142 1.90 -8.28 -7.58
CA HIS A 142 1.52 -9.07 -6.40
C HIS A 142 0.02 -8.91 -6.11
N THR A 143 -0.46 -9.72 -5.18
CA THR A 143 -1.73 -9.57 -4.47
C THR A 143 -1.42 -9.55 -2.97
N ASP A 144 -2.16 -8.80 -2.18
CA ASP A 144 -1.90 -8.72 -0.73
C ASP A 144 -2.35 -9.97 0.02
N GLY A 145 -3.37 -10.66 -0.52
CA GLY A 145 -3.90 -11.90 0.07
C GLY A 145 -2.92 -13.06 0.03
N LEU A 146 -2.14 -13.22 -1.06
CA LEU A 146 -1.17 -14.32 -1.18
C LEU A 146 -0.09 -14.32 -0.09
N ARG A 147 0.15 -13.18 0.55
CA ARG A 147 1.08 -13.11 1.69
C ARG A 147 0.67 -14.02 2.85
N ASP A 148 -0.62 -14.34 2.97
CA ASP A 148 -1.14 -15.20 4.03
C ASP A 148 -0.58 -16.63 3.94
N LEU A 149 -0.29 -17.11 2.71
CA LEU A 149 0.33 -18.42 2.49
C LEU A 149 1.71 -18.52 3.15
N PHE A 150 2.48 -17.43 3.21
CA PHE A 150 3.77 -17.41 3.90
C PHE A 150 3.64 -17.48 5.43
N TYR A 151 2.43 -17.30 5.95
CA TYR A 151 2.08 -17.52 7.35
C TYR A 151 1.37 -18.86 7.58
N GLY A 152 1.32 -19.74 6.55
CA GLY A 152 0.64 -21.04 6.60
C GLY A 152 -0.88 -20.92 6.66
N ARG A 153 -1.45 -19.82 6.15
CA ARG A 153 -2.91 -19.56 6.18
C ARG A 153 -3.46 -19.35 4.78
N MET A 154 -4.70 -19.74 4.58
CA MET A 154 -5.42 -19.38 3.35
C MET A 154 -5.75 -17.90 3.34
N PRO A 155 -5.67 -17.24 2.16
CA PRO A 155 -6.04 -15.84 2.03
C PRO A 155 -7.44 -15.56 2.55
N GLN A 156 -7.56 -14.59 3.46
CA GLN A 156 -8.85 -14.14 3.99
C GLN A 156 -9.31 -12.89 3.22
N PRO A 157 -10.63 -12.61 3.20
CA PRO A 157 -11.13 -11.35 2.67
C PRO A 157 -10.45 -10.16 3.35
N MET A 158 -9.93 -9.26 2.54
CA MET A 158 -9.31 -8.03 3.02
C MET A 158 -9.42 -6.93 1.97
N LEU A 159 -9.42 -5.69 2.44
CA LEU A 159 -9.20 -4.51 1.61
C LEU A 159 -7.88 -3.85 1.99
N ASN A 160 -7.20 -3.31 1.02
CA ASN A 160 -6.04 -2.46 1.26
C ASN A 160 -6.42 -1.01 0.96
N ILE A 161 -6.31 -0.15 1.97
CA ILE A 161 -6.74 1.24 1.94
C ILE A 161 -5.52 2.11 1.74
N GLY A 162 -5.44 2.79 0.59
CA GLY A 162 -4.27 3.58 0.19
C GLY A 162 -4.56 5.07 0.15
N LEU A 163 -4.03 5.85 1.10
CA LEU A 163 -4.05 7.32 1.04
C LEU A 163 -2.84 7.81 0.24
N HIS A 164 -3.07 8.69 -0.72
CA HIS A 164 -2.03 9.29 -1.56
C HIS A 164 -1.69 10.69 -1.06
N LEU A 165 -0.41 10.92 -0.74
CA LEU A 165 0.07 12.22 -0.24
C LEU A 165 0.67 13.09 -1.34
N ASP A 166 0.96 12.50 -2.50
CA ASP A 166 1.48 13.19 -3.66
C ASP A 166 0.66 12.84 -4.90
N ARG A 167 0.63 13.76 -5.85
CA ARG A 167 0.01 13.51 -7.15
C ARG A 167 0.69 12.34 -7.84
N CYS A 168 -0.10 11.43 -8.38
CA CYS A 168 0.36 10.31 -9.18
C CYS A 168 -0.27 10.34 -10.56
N ALA A 169 0.56 10.62 -11.56
CA ALA A 169 0.20 10.60 -12.98
C ALA A 169 1.01 9.51 -13.70
N PRO A 170 0.66 9.12 -14.94
CA PRO A 170 1.36 8.06 -15.67
C PRO A 170 2.88 8.26 -15.76
N ALA A 171 3.34 9.51 -15.94
CA ALA A 171 4.76 9.85 -16.06
C ALA A 171 5.56 9.65 -14.77
N ASN A 172 4.97 9.89 -13.60
CA ASN A 172 5.69 9.67 -12.33
C ASN A 172 5.49 8.28 -11.74
N GLY A 173 4.96 7.31 -12.51
CA GLY A 173 4.77 5.92 -12.13
C GLY A 173 3.41 5.68 -11.46
N GLY A 174 3.39 5.07 -10.27
CA GLY A 174 2.19 4.89 -9.46
C GLY A 174 1.54 3.53 -9.54
N LEU A 175 0.37 3.44 -8.93
CA LEU A 175 -0.41 2.22 -8.83
C LEU A 175 -0.89 1.77 -10.21
N ARG A 176 -0.60 0.53 -10.54
CA ARG A 176 -1.13 -0.19 -11.71
C ARG A 176 -1.85 -1.42 -11.20
N LEU A 177 -3.03 -1.67 -11.69
CA LEU A 177 -3.83 -2.82 -11.30
C LEU A 177 -4.50 -3.45 -12.52
N ILE A 178 -4.87 -4.72 -12.40
CA ILE A 178 -5.62 -5.44 -13.43
C ILE A 178 -7.07 -5.51 -12.96
N PRO A 179 -7.97 -4.68 -13.51
CA PRO A 179 -9.38 -4.66 -13.10
C PRO A 179 -10.01 -6.06 -13.22
N GLY A 180 -10.86 -6.42 -12.25
CA GLY A 180 -11.55 -7.71 -12.22
C GLY A 180 -10.67 -8.91 -11.85
N SER A 181 -9.35 -8.75 -11.70
CA SER A 181 -8.46 -9.90 -11.39
C SER A 181 -8.66 -10.49 -9.99
N HIS A 182 -9.35 -9.83 -9.09
CA HIS A 182 -9.77 -10.34 -7.78
C HIS A 182 -10.80 -11.47 -7.88
N LEU A 183 -11.56 -11.55 -8.99
CA LEU A 183 -12.54 -12.60 -9.27
C LEU A 183 -11.92 -13.91 -9.74
N GLN A 184 -10.61 -13.95 -9.94
CA GLN A 184 -9.89 -15.15 -10.37
C GLN A 184 -9.89 -16.24 -9.30
N GLY A 185 -9.87 -17.51 -9.74
CA GLY A 185 -9.70 -18.64 -8.83
C GLY A 185 -8.34 -18.68 -8.16
N PHE A 186 -8.23 -19.42 -7.06
CA PHE A 186 -7.01 -19.53 -6.24
C PHE A 186 -5.75 -19.86 -7.05
N PHE A 187 -5.81 -20.85 -7.94
CA PHE A 187 -4.65 -21.22 -8.78
C PHE A 187 -4.19 -20.07 -9.70
N SER A 188 -5.13 -19.39 -10.35
CA SER A 188 -4.80 -18.21 -11.15
C SER A 188 -4.17 -17.11 -10.31
N MET A 189 -4.65 -16.91 -9.09
CA MET A 189 -4.07 -15.95 -8.15
C MET A 189 -2.63 -16.34 -7.79
N CYS A 190 -2.30 -17.63 -7.64
CA CYS A 190 -0.95 -18.09 -7.31
C CYS A 190 0.02 -18.00 -8.49
N PHE A 191 -0.45 -18.27 -9.72
CA PHE A 191 0.46 -18.56 -10.85
C PHE A 191 0.33 -17.59 -12.03
N ARG A 192 -0.54 -16.58 -11.98
CA ARG A 192 -0.74 -15.60 -13.07
C ARG A 192 0.53 -14.85 -13.42
N LYS A 193 1.33 -14.49 -12.41
CA LYS A 193 2.60 -13.75 -12.56
C LYS A 193 3.61 -14.18 -11.51
N PRO A 194 4.93 -14.14 -11.82
CA PRO A 194 5.97 -14.28 -10.80
C PRO A 194 5.83 -13.20 -9.72
N TYR A 195 5.52 -13.65 -8.52
CA TYR A 195 5.15 -12.80 -7.38
C TYR A 195 6.31 -11.89 -6.95
N PHE A 196 6.07 -10.56 -6.88
CA PHE A 196 7.04 -9.49 -6.61
C PHE A 196 8.20 -9.33 -7.59
N VAL A 197 8.51 -10.34 -8.42
CA VAL A 197 9.67 -10.33 -9.31
C VAL A 197 9.34 -9.74 -10.67
N TRP A 198 8.10 -9.89 -11.13
CA TRP A 198 7.68 -9.44 -12.45
C TRP A 198 7.29 -7.96 -12.44
N HIS A 199 8.00 -7.16 -13.24
CA HIS A 199 7.82 -5.70 -13.31
C HIS A 199 7.32 -5.19 -14.65
N ARG A 200 7.23 -6.05 -15.68
CA ARG A 200 6.78 -5.62 -17.01
C ARG A 200 5.31 -5.21 -16.98
N ALA A 201 4.96 -4.23 -17.80
CA ALA A 201 3.57 -3.82 -18.00
C ALA A 201 2.72 -5.00 -18.48
N ASP A 202 1.45 -5.00 -18.10
CA ASP A 202 0.44 -5.92 -18.60
C ASP A 202 -0.49 -5.15 -19.54
N PRO A 203 -0.86 -5.69 -20.72
CA PRO A 203 -1.78 -5.02 -21.63
C PRO A 203 -3.14 -4.66 -21.01
N ALA A 204 -3.58 -5.43 -20.00
CA ALA A 204 -4.83 -5.18 -19.27
C ALA A 204 -4.66 -4.28 -18.03
N GLU A 205 -3.46 -3.74 -17.78
CA GLU A 205 -3.27 -2.88 -16.61
C GLU A 205 -3.93 -1.52 -16.77
N HIS A 206 -4.58 -1.09 -15.72
CA HIS A 206 -5.09 0.26 -15.56
C HIS A 206 -4.16 1.09 -14.66
N CYS A 207 -3.88 2.34 -15.08
CA CYS A 207 -3.15 3.31 -14.26
C CYS A 207 -4.13 4.07 -13.37
N VAL A 208 -3.96 3.98 -12.07
CA VAL A 208 -4.74 4.79 -11.14
C VAL A 208 -4.05 6.13 -10.95
N GLU A 209 -4.68 7.18 -11.49
CA GLU A 209 -4.22 8.56 -11.30
C GLU A 209 -4.83 9.13 -10.02
N THR A 210 -3.99 9.75 -9.19
CA THR A 210 -4.42 10.28 -7.89
C THR A 210 -3.88 11.68 -7.65
N GLU A 211 -4.64 12.46 -6.89
CA GLU A 211 -4.22 13.74 -6.33
C GLU A 211 -3.94 13.60 -4.82
N PRO A 212 -3.21 14.54 -4.20
CA PRO A 212 -3.01 14.53 -2.76
C PRO A 212 -4.34 14.52 -2.00
N GLY A 213 -4.47 13.62 -1.04
CA GLY A 213 -5.71 13.42 -0.27
C GLY A 213 -6.68 12.39 -0.85
N ASP A 214 -6.42 11.86 -2.05
CA ASP A 214 -7.21 10.76 -2.60
C ASP A 214 -6.98 9.45 -1.86
N LEU A 215 -8.05 8.64 -1.81
CA LEU A 215 -8.04 7.32 -1.20
C LEU A 215 -8.37 6.24 -2.22
N THR A 216 -7.47 5.29 -2.40
CA THR A 216 -7.76 4.05 -3.15
C THR A 216 -8.13 2.93 -2.19
N VAL A 217 -9.13 2.16 -2.54
CA VAL A 217 -9.51 0.93 -1.83
C VAL A 217 -9.43 -0.20 -2.83
N HIS A 218 -8.72 -1.28 -2.52
CA HIS A 218 -8.67 -2.44 -3.39
C HIS A 218 -8.73 -3.77 -2.65
N ASP A 219 -9.35 -4.76 -3.29
CA ASP A 219 -9.44 -6.14 -2.79
C ASP A 219 -8.04 -6.76 -2.70
N GLY A 220 -7.75 -7.43 -1.59
CA GLY A 220 -6.46 -8.09 -1.36
C GLY A 220 -6.07 -9.15 -2.39
N ARG A 221 -7.03 -9.64 -3.20
CA ARG A 221 -6.81 -10.60 -4.30
C ARG A 221 -6.52 -9.93 -5.63
N LEU A 222 -6.67 -8.59 -5.72
CA LEU A 222 -6.45 -7.84 -6.96
C LEU A 222 -4.95 -7.82 -7.31
N TRP A 223 -4.60 -8.21 -8.55
CA TRP A 223 -3.26 -8.07 -9.06
C TRP A 223 -2.91 -6.61 -9.28
N HIS A 224 -1.87 -6.16 -8.59
CA HIS A 224 -1.39 -4.79 -8.69
C HIS A 224 0.14 -4.70 -8.59
N ARG A 225 0.67 -3.59 -9.00
CA ARG A 225 2.10 -3.24 -8.92
C ARG A 225 2.26 -1.72 -8.76
N VAL A 226 3.46 -1.27 -8.43
CA VAL A 226 3.81 0.15 -8.51
C VAL A 226 4.87 0.35 -9.58
N ALA A 227 4.52 1.13 -10.61
CA ALA A 227 5.42 1.41 -11.71
C ALA A 227 6.54 2.37 -11.27
N ARG A 228 7.73 2.22 -11.87
CA ARG A 228 8.83 3.18 -11.66
C ARG A 228 8.48 4.53 -12.32
N SER A 229 8.83 5.62 -11.67
CA SER A 229 8.75 6.95 -12.27
C SER A 229 9.69 7.08 -13.48
N THR A 230 9.23 7.73 -14.54
CA THR A 230 10.09 8.18 -15.65
C THR A 230 10.84 9.46 -15.30
N LEU A 231 10.36 10.21 -14.28
CA LEU A 231 11.04 11.33 -13.70
C LEU A 231 12.17 10.85 -12.79
N SER A 232 13.11 11.71 -12.45
CA SER A 232 14.23 11.43 -11.54
C SER A 232 14.38 12.50 -10.47
N GLY A 233 15.19 12.23 -9.45
CA GLY A 233 15.42 13.18 -8.35
C GLY A 233 14.16 13.44 -7.53
N ALA A 234 14.08 14.61 -6.91
CA ALA A 234 12.95 15.01 -6.06
C ALA A 234 11.59 14.94 -6.76
N ALA A 235 11.54 15.27 -8.07
CA ALA A 235 10.32 15.22 -8.89
C ALA A 235 9.73 13.81 -9.03
N SER A 236 10.49 12.76 -8.72
CA SER A 236 10.04 11.38 -8.76
C SER A 236 9.46 10.87 -7.43
N LEU A 237 9.55 11.67 -6.35
CA LEU A 237 9.04 11.26 -5.05
C LEU A 237 7.52 11.10 -5.09
N ARG A 238 7.05 9.96 -4.58
CA ARG A 238 5.64 9.66 -4.36
C ARG A 238 5.48 8.97 -3.02
N ARG A 239 4.65 9.56 -2.17
CA ARG A 239 4.32 9.05 -0.85
C ARG A 239 2.90 8.54 -0.84
N SER A 240 2.72 7.35 -0.29
CA SER A 240 1.40 6.77 -0.04
C SER A 240 1.41 6.00 1.27
N MET A 241 0.27 5.97 1.93
CA MET A 241 0.04 5.27 3.18
C MET A 241 -0.95 4.15 2.92
N TYR A 242 -0.60 2.91 3.22
CA TYR A 242 -1.47 1.75 3.03
C TYR A 242 -1.78 1.07 4.36
N LEU A 243 -3.05 0.81 4.62
CA LEU A 243 -3.55 0.16 5.81
C LEU A 243 -4.45 -1.02 5.43
N PRO A 244 -4.18 -2.24 5.94
CA PRO A 244 -5.06 -3.36 5.66
C PRO A 244 -6.31 -3.31 6.54
N TYR A 245 -7.49 -3.48 5.92
CA TYR A 245 -8.74 -3.81 6.60
C TYR A 245 -8.94 -5.31 6.48
N LEU A 246 -9.06 -5.98 7.60
CA LEU A 246 -8.92 -7.43 7.72
C LEU A 246 -10.16 -8.08 8.30
N THR A 247 -10.41 -9.31 7.88
CA THR A 247 -11.29 -10.27 8.54
C THR A 247 -10.49 -11.48 9.01
N GLY A 248 -11.09 -12.33 9.83
CA GLY A 248 -10.46 -13.56 10.29
C GLY A 248 -9.33 -13.36 11.33
N PRO A 249 -8.72 -14.45 11.79
CA PRO A 249 -7.78 -14.42 12.90
C PRO A 249 -6.36 -14.10 12.44
N TYR A 250 -5.86 -12.91 12.77
CA TYR A 250 -4.44 -12.56 12.65
C TYR A 250 -3.88 -12.29 14.04
N GLU A 251 -2.64 -12.71 14.28
CA GLU A 251 -1.93 -12.40 15.51
C GLU A 251 -1.32 -11.00 15.43
N PRO A 252 -1.59 -10.13 16.41
CA PRO A 252 -0.95 -8.83 16.49
C PRO A 252 0.58 -8.98 16.58
N LYS A 253 1.31 -8.16 15.85
CA LYS A 253 2.77 -8.13 15.86
C LYS A 253 3.31 -7.25 16.98
N SER A 254 4.50 -7.62 17.47
CA SER A 254 5.25 -6.92 18.52
C SER A 254 6.75 -6.94 18.21
N GLU A 255 7.56 -6.33 19.08
CA GLU A 255 9.04 -6.37 18.94
C GLU A 255 9.61 -7.80 18.96
N ALA A 256 8.90 -8.76 19.57
CA ALA A 256 9.29 -10.16 19.59
C ALA A 256 8.93 -10.93 18.30
N SER A 257 8.17 -10.32 17.39
CA SER A 257 7.71 -11.00 16.16
C SER A 257 8.87 -11.32 15.22
N PRO A 258 8.94 -12.56 14.67
CA PRO A 258 10.00 -12.93 13.75
C PRO A 258 9.83 -12.22 12.39
N THR A 259 10.94 -12.04 11.67
CA THR A 259 10.90 -11.58 10.28
C THR A 259 10.28 -12.65 9.39
N PRO A 260 9.19 -12.34 8.65
CA PRO A 260 8.56 -13.27 7.73
C PRO A 260 9.52 -13.79 6.65
N ALA A 261 9.35 -15.07 6.25
CA ALA A 261 10.24 -15.74 5.31
C ALA A 261 10.40 -14.99 3.96
N TYR A 262 9.32 -14.40 3.45
CA TYR A 262 9.36 -13.66 2.19
C TYR A 262 10.24 -12.39 2.26
N HIS A 263 10.36 -11.75 3.41
CA HIS A 263 11.29 -10.64 3.61
C HIS A 263 12.75 -11.11 3.62
N ARG A 264 13.03 -12.27 4.24
CA ARG A 264 14.38 -12.87 4.22
C ARG A 264 14.83 -13.19 2.79
N VAL A 265 13.96 -13.79 1.98
CA VAL A 265 14.22 -14.05 0.56
C VAL A 265 14.46 -12.74 -0.20
N GLY A 266 13.63 -11.72 0.02
CA GLY A 266 13.79 -10.41 -0.59
C GLY A 266 15.10 -9.71 -0.21
N GLU A 267 15.54 -9.80 1.05
CA GLU A 267 16.85 -9.28 1.50
C GLU A 267 18.00 -10.02 0.84
N TRP A 268 17.93 -11.36 0.78
CA TRP A 268 18.94 -12.19 0.11
C TRP A 268 19.06 -11.89 -1.39
N LEU A 269 17.94 -11.67 -2.11
CA LEU A 269 17.95 -11.29 -3.52
C LEU A 269 18.59 -9.92 -3.75
N ARG A 270 18.30 -8.94 -2.90
CA ARG A 270 18.89 -7.60 -2.97
C ARG A 270 20.42 -7.64 -2.73
N SER A 271 20.86 -8.38 -1.72
CA SER A 271 22.31 -8.50 -1.41
C SER A 271 23.13 -9.14 -2.54
N ARG A 272 22.50 -9.91 -3.45
CA ARG A 272 23.16 -10.48 -4.64
C ARG A 272 23.13 -9.57 -5.86
N GLY A 273 22.17 -8.67 -5.95
CA GLY A 273 22.08 -7.71 -7.06
C GLY A 273 23.00 -6.50 -6.92
N GLU A 274 23.64 -6.33 -5.77
CA GLU A 274 24.63 -5.26 -5.48
C GLU A 274 26.10 -5.68 -5.73
N ARG A 275 26.31 -6.91 -6.26
CA ARG A 275 27.65 -7.40 -6.63
C ARG A 275 27.79 -7.41 -8.19
#